data_6f0a5087a4c4e4475fd0dc89732b4fc8
#
_entry.id   6f0a5087a4c4e4475fd0dc89732b4fc8
#
_cell.length_a   1.000
_cell.length_b   1.000
_cell.length_c   1.000
_cell.angle_alpha   90.00
_cell.angle_beta   90.00
_cell.angle_gamma   90.00
#
_symmetry.space_group_name_H-M   'P 1'
#
loop_
_entity.id
_entity.type
_entity.pdbx_description
1 polymer ?
#
loop_
_entity_poly.entity_id
_entity_poly.type
_entity_poly.pdbx_seq_one_letter_code
_entity_poly.pdbx_strand_id
1 'polypeptide(L)'
;MDFALDDEQALLVATLRRWSERELRGWAADADRAAEPPAGLWKAAGELGLLVDAVPEAAGGMLEGAYSHLGRALRGYELGRGCAALSALVESNVEPALAVARWGGAAARDSLFSALAGGRIAVFAHDFYEKLTVAPDARGGLLVSGKLGPLPGLGIASHALVAAGESLFLVAVPAGRAASAAPSGWRAAAWGSLVLERFEVGPEMVLAGAAALEVLSWYRASLAARALGVAAAAIEYAAAYAEDRIQFGQPIGRFQSLARMRDASETAIAAARAYVLQAAWEIDRGAASASDTTSRARDLAADVVTRATIDAVQIFGGYGFVNDFPVEKLMRDARAFEVLGGNEALSRVLARTRGGA
;
A
#
# COMPACT_ATOMS: atom_id res chain seq x y z
N MET A 1 17.24 15.61 17.16
CA MET A 1 16.17 14.99 16.36
C MET A 1 15.00 14.82 17.30
N ASP A 2 13.87 15.41 17.01
CA ASP A 2 12.65 15.25 17.81
C ASP A 2 11.80 14.13 17.16
N PHE A 3 11.42 13.13 17.95
CA PHE A 3 10.58 12.02 17.52
C PHE A 3 9.14 12.16 18.04
N ALA A 4 8.83 13.24 18.78
CA ALA A 4 7.48 13.51 19.21
C ALA A 4 6.60 13.87 18.01
N LEU A 5 5.38 13.37 18.00
CA LEU A 5 4.36 13.82 17.05
C LEU A 5 3.91 15.22 17.46
N ASP A 6 3.70 16.10 16.50
CA ASP A 6 2.98 17.33 16.75
C ASP A 6 1.48 17.06 17.02
N ASP A 7 0.75 18.10 17.44
CA ASP A 7 -0.66 17.96 17.83
C ASP A 7 -1.56 17.46 16.68
N GLU A 8 -1.27 17.88 15.45
CA GLU A 8 -2.00 17.49 14.25
C GLU A 8 -1.74 16.02 13.91
N GLN A 9 -0.48 15.61 13.91
CA GLN A 9 -0.07 14.22 13.70
C GLN A 9 -0.64 13.29 14.79
N ALA A 10 -0.63 13.72 16.05
CA ALA A 10 -1.20 12.95 17.15
C ALA A 10 -2.72 12.78 17.00
N LEU A 11 -3.43 13.85 16.59
CA LEU A 11 -4.87 13.79 16.31
C LEU A 11 -5.18 12.88 15.12
N LEU A 12 -4.40 12.98 14.03
CA LEU A 12 -4.51 12.11 12.84
C LEU A 12 -4.38 10.63 13.24
N VAL A 13 -3.30 10.28 13.96
CA VAL A 13 -3.05 8.91 14.43
C VAL A 13 -4.20 8.41 15.32
N ALA A 14 -4.62 9.21 16.31
CA ALA A 14 -5.69 8.81 17.23
C ALA A 14 -7.03 8.61 16.51
N THR A 15 -7.35 9.46 15.54
CA THR A 15 -8.59 9.38 14.75
C THR A 15 -8.59 8.15 13.87
N LEU A 16 -7.51 7.93 13.12
CA LEU A 16 -7.41 6.80 12.21
C LEU A 16 -7.28 5.46 12.92
N ARG A 17 -6.63 5.41 14.09
CA ARG A 17 -6.62 4.21 14.94
C ARG A 17 -8.03 3.78 15.30
N ARG A 18 -8.84 4.69 15.88
CA ARG A 18 -10.23 4.40 16.26
C ARG A 18 -11.08 3.98 15.07
N TRP A 19 -10.94 4.69 13.94
CA TRP A 19 -11.69 4.37 12.72
C TRP A 19 -11.27 3.01 12.15
N SER A 20 -10.00 2.75 12.06
CA SER A 20 -9.44 1.50 11.54
C SER A 20 -9.84 0.28 12.39
N GLU A 21 -9.83 0.43 13.72
CA GLU A 21 -10.28 -0.61 14.66
C GLU A 21 -11.78 -0.88 14.53
N ARG A 22 -12.59 0.17 14.40
CA ARG A 22 -14.04 0.01 14.30
C ARG A 22 -14.48 -0.50 12.94
N GLU A 23 -14.00 0.12 11.85
CA GLU A 23 -14.48 -0.17 10.49
C GLU A 23 -13.63 -1.26 9.81
N LEU A 24 -12.33 -1.01 9.56
CA LEU A 24 -11.53 -1.93 8.77
C LEU A 24 -11.35 -3.29 9.45
N ARG A 25 -11.07 -3.30 10.75
CA ARG A 25 -10.92 -4.53 11.53
C ARG A 25 -12.27 -5.24 11.69
N GLY A 26 -13.37 -4.48 11.86
CA GLY A 26 -14.72 -5.02 11.93
C GLY A 26 -15.15 -5.77 10.67
N TRP A 27 -14.72 -5.30 9.49
CA TRP A 27 -15.04 -5.93 8.20
C TRP A 27 -14.03 -6.99 7.76
N ALA A 28 -12.83 -7.03 8.35
CA ALA A 28 -11.71 -7.78 7.80
C ALA A 28 -11.97 -9.26 7.54
N ALA A 29 -12.64 -9.95 8.47
CA ALA A 29 -12.92 -11.39 8.36
C ALA A 29 -13.98 -11.70 7.29
N ASP A 30 -15.06 -10.92 7.25
CA ASP A 30 -16.15 -11.10 6.31
C ASP A 30 -15.72 -10.76 4.88
N ALA A 31 -14.99 -9.66 4.73
CA ALA A 31 -14.42 -9.24 3.44
C ALA A 31 -13.40 -10.27 2.90
N ASP A 32 -12.56 -10.85 3.76
CA ASP A 32 -11.63 -11.90 3.34
C ASP A 32 -12.37 -13.17 2.87
N ARG A 33 -13.43 -13.57 3.56
CA ARG A 33 -14.26 -14.72 3.17
C ARG A 33 -15.01 -14.48 1.87
N ALA A 34 -15.59 -13.29 1.71
CA ALA A 34 -16.30 -12.90 0.49
C ALA A 34 -15.34 -12.66 -0.69
N ALA A 35 -14.05 -12.42 -0.43
CA ALA A 35 -13.05 -11.97 -1.39
C ALA A 35 -13.47 -10.66 -2.12
N GLU A 36 -14.21 -9.80 -1.43
CA GLU A 36 -14.77 -8.54 -1.96
C GLU A 36 -14.69 -7.44 -0.89
N PRO A 37 -14.49 -6.16 -1.30
CA PRO A 37 -14.58 -5.05 -0.37
C PRO A 37 -16.03 -4.86 0.11
N PRO A 38 -16.25 -4.53 1.39
CA PRO A 38 -17.59 -4.28 1.90
C PRO A 38 -18.18 -3.02 1.25
N ALA A 39 -19.49 -3.03 0.96
CA ALA A 39 -20.19 -1.93 0.31
C ALA A 39 -20.07 -0.59 1.08
N GLY A 40 -19.94 -0.66 2.42
CA GLY A 40 -19.78 0.52 3.27
C GLY A 40 -18.41 1.20 3.23
N LEU A 41 -17.39 0.52 2.66
CA LEU A 41 -15.99 1.01 2.68
C LEU A 41 -15.84 2.41 2.08
N TRP A 42 -16.43 2.62 0.91
CA TRP A 42 -16.28 3.87 0.16
C TRP A 42 -16.95 5.05 0.87
N LYS A 43 -18.13 4.83 1.45
CA LYS A 43 -18.81 5.83 2.25
C LYS A 43 -17.99 6.19 3.48
N ALA A 44 -17.59 5.20 4.28
CA ALA A 44 -16.86 5.44 5.52
C ALA A 44 -15.48 6.09 5.30
N ALA A 45 -14.77 5.70 4.23
CA ALA A 45 -13.50 6.32 3.85
C ALA A 45 -13.69 7.74 3.31
N GLY A 46 -14.78 7.97 2.54
CA GLY A 46 -15.13 9.29 2.01
C GLY A 46 -15.50 10.29 3.09
N GLU A 47 -16.21 9.87 4.15
CA GLU A 47 -16.55 10.73 5.31
C GLU A 47 -15.30 11.26 6.04
N LEU A 48 -14.17 10.55 5.94
CA LEU A 48 -12.87 11.00 6.45
C LEU A 48 -12.01 11.71 5.38
N GLY A 49 -12.51 11.88 4.16
CA GLY A 49 -11.75 12.48 3.08
C GLY A 49 -10.63 11.62 2.49
N LEU A 50 -10.45 10.38 2.93
CA LEU A 50 -9.33 9.51 2.56
C LEU A 50 -9.25 9.18 1.07
N LEU A 51 -10.35 9.31 0.33
CA LEU A 51 -10.40 9.01 -1.10
C LEU A 51 -9.94 10.17 -1.99
N VAL A 52 -9.89 11.39 -1.44
CA VAL A 52 -9.61 12.64 -2.17
C VAL A 52 -8.58 13.53 -1.48
N ASP A 53 -7.91 13.05 -0.46
CA ASP A 53 -6.91 13.80 0.32
C ASP A 53 -5.67 14.21 -0.50
N ALA A 54 -5.36 13.45 -1.55
CA ALA A 54 -4.28 13.74 -2.50
C ALA A 54 -4.76 14.48 -3.77
N VAL A 55 -6.05 14.74 -3.90
CA VAL A 55 -6.62 15.50 -5.01
C VAL A 55 -6.61 17.00 -4.65
N PRO A 56 -6.11 17.88 -5.54
CA PRO A 56 -6.10 19.32 -5.29
C PRO A 56 -7.51 19.87 -5.02
N GLU A 57 -7.64 20.86 -4.13
CA GLU A 57 -8.93 21.53 -3.85
C GLU A 57 -9.58 22.11 -5.12
N ALA A 58 -8.77 22.70 -6.00
CA ALA A 58 -9.24 23.21 -7.29
C ALA A 58 -9.87 22.13 -8.20
N ALA A 59 -9.63 20.87 -7.91
CA ALA A 59 -10.19 19.70 -8.60
C ALA A 59 -11.25 18.96 -7.76
N GLY A 60 -11.73 19.57 -6.68
CA GLY A 60 -12.74 19.00 -5.80
C GLY A 60 -12.21 18.06 -4.70
N GLY A 61 -10.92 18.08 -4.44
CA GLY A 61 -10.27 17.30 -3.39
C GLY A 61 -10.04 18.09 -2.09
N MET A 62 -9.08 17.65 -1.31
CA MET A 62 -8.73 18.22 0.00
C MET A 62 -7.25 18.65 0.09
N LEU A 63 -6.47 18.50 -0.97
CA LEU A 63 -5.05 18.84 -0.95
C LEU A 63 -4.85 20.35 -1.09
N GLU A 64 -4.44 20.99 -0.01
CA GLU A 64 -3.90 22.35 0.04
C GLU A 64 -2.36 22.29 0.16
N GLY A 65 -1.65 22.94 -0.74
CA GLY A 65 -0.18 23.00 -0.68
C GLY A 65 0.53 21.68 -0.96
N ALA A 66 1.56 21.38 -0.16
CA ALA A 66 2.38 20.19 -0.32
C ALA A 66 1.78 18.97 0.40
N TYR A 67 1.77 17.82 -0.25
CA TYR A 67 1.33 16.58 0.37
C TYR A 67 2.38 16.06 1.35
N SER A 68 1.96 15.61 2.55
CA SER A 68 2.85 15.04 3.56
C SER A 68 2.92 13.52 3.44
N HIS A 69 4.06 13.02 2.96
CA HIS A 69 4.35 11.59 2.95
C HIS A 69 4.63 11.04 4.36
N LEU A 70 5.14 11.89 5.28
CA LEU A 70 5.27 11.54 6.68
C LEU A 70 3.89 11.32 7.32
N GLY A 71 2.94 12.24 7.11
CA GLY A 71 1.55 12.08 7.55
C GLY A 71 0.90 10.82 6.96
N ARG A 72 1.17 10.54 5.69
CA ARG A 72 0.71 9.33 5.02
C ARG A 72 1.31 8.05 5.63
N ALA A 73 2.58 8.05 6.01
CA ALA A 73 3.20 6.88 6.65
C ALA A 73 2.59 6.62 8.04
N LEU A 74 2.33 7.67 8.82
CA LEU A 74 1.60 7.56 10.10
C LEU A 74 0.20 6.96 9.88
N ARG A 75 -0.54 7.49 8.91
CA ARG A 75 -1.86 6.99 8.51
C ARG A 75 -1.82 5.54 8.04
N GLY A 76 -0.90 5.20 7.15
CA GLY A 76 -0.76 3.87 6.58
C GLY A 76 -0.53 2.79 7.64
N TYR A 77 0.24 3.11 8.67
CA TYR A 77 0.44 2.22 9.82
C TYR A 77 -0.88 1.90 10.54
N GLU A 78 -1.70 2.90 10.84
CA GLU A 78 -2.98 2.69 11.53
C GLU A 78 -4.01 1.97 10.63
N LEU A 79 -4.06 2.29 9.33
CA LEU A 79 -4.93 1.61 8.39
C LEU A 79 -4.52 0.14 8.20
N GLY A 80 -3.22 -0.14 8.14
CA GLY A 80 -2.66 -1.49 8.06
C GLY A 80 -3.04 -2.36 9.26
N ARG A 81 -3.09 -1.77 10.46
CA ARG A 81 -3.57 -2.46 11.69
C ARG A 81 -5.02 -2.92 11.61
N GLY A 82 -5.85 -2.26 10.81
CA GLY A 82 -7.23 -2.67 10.59
C GLY A 82 -7.34 -3.82 9.60
N CYS A 83 -6.93 -3.58 8.35
CA CYS A 83 -6.97 -4.59 7.30
C CYS A 83 -6.06 -4.19 6.12
N ALA A 84 -5.08 -5.03 5.78
CA ALA A 84 -4.16 -4.80 4.67
C ALA A 84 -4.89 -4.60 3.32
N ALA A 85 -5.85 -5.46 2.99
CA ALA A 85 -6.60 -5.43 1.74
C ALA A 85 -7.43 -4.14 1.58
N LEU A 86 -8.20 -3.79 2.62
CA LEU A 86 -9.08 -2.62 2.58
C LEU A 86 -8.27 -1.32 2.63
N SER A 87 -7.17 -1.27 3.39
CA SER A 87 -6.28 -0.12 3.41
C SER A 87 -5.63 0.15 2.05
N ALA A 88 -5.34 -0.91 1.28
CA ALA A 88 -4.79 -0.77 -0.08
C ALA A 88 -5.78 -0.08 -1.02
N LEU A 89 -7.08 -0.39 -0.90
CA LEU A 89 -8.13 0.23 -1.71
C LEU A 89 -8.36 1.70 -1.32
N VAL A 90 -8.40 1.98 -0.03
CA VAL A 90 -8.58 3.35 0.50
C VAL A 90 -7.44 4.29 0.07
N GLU A 91 -6.22 3.76 0.03
CA GLU A 91 -5.01 4.50 -0.34
C GLU A 91 -4.69 4.52 -1.85
N SER A 92 -5.48 3.83 -2.68
CA SER A 92 -5.13 3.56 -4.09
C SER A 92 -5.05 4.81 -4.96
N ASN A 93 -5.79 5.87 -4.63
CA ASN A 93 -5.88 7.11 -5.41
C ASN A 93 -4.63 8.02 -5.27
N VAL A 94 -3.82 7.82 -4.24
CA VAL A 94 -2.80 8.81 -3.84
C VAL A 94 -1.72 9.00 -4.89
N GLU A 95 -1.07 7.94 -5.36
CA GLU A 95 -0.04 8.04 -6.39
C GLU A 95 -0.58 8.61 -7.70
N PRO A 96 -1.73 8.11 -8.24
CA PRO A 96 -2.31 8.68 -9.43
C PRO A 96 -2.66 10.16 -9.29
N ALA A 97 -3.28 10.56 -8.17
CA ALA A 97 -3.69 11.95 -7.95
C ALA A 97 -2.48 12.90 -7.87
N LEU A 98 -1.47 12.56 -7.06
CA LEU A 98 -0.28 13.39 -6.91
C LEU A 98 0.53 13.50 -8.21
N ALA A 99 0.72 12.38 -8.92
CA ALA A 99 1.48 12.38 -10.17
C ALA A 99 0.77 13.20 -11.26
N VAL A 100 -0.54 13.04 -11.42
CA VAL A 100 -1.32 13.80 -12.40
C VAL A 100 -1.43 15.27 -11.99
N ALA A 101 -1.57 15.59 -10.71
CA ALA A 101 -1.53 16.98 -10.23
C ALA A 101 -0.22 17.67 -10.58
N ARG A 102 0.90 16.95 -10.47
CA ARG A 102 2.24 17.52 -10.67
C ARG A 102 2.65 17.57 -12.12
N TRP A 103 2.43 16.51 -12.90
CA TRP A 103 2.96 16.36 -14.26
C TRP A 103 1.89 16.19 -15.35
N GLY A 104 0.62 16.00 -14.98
CA GLY A 104 -0.46 15.81 -15.95
C GLY A 104 -0.83 17.09 -16.69
N GLY A 105 -1.08 16.96 -18.00
CA GLY A 105 -1.72 18.00 -18.81
C GLY A 105 -3.22 18.14 -18.47
N ALA A 106 -3.90 19.10 -19.08
CA ALA A 106 -5.32 19.36 -18.82
C ALA A 106 -6.19 18.11 -19.01
N ALA A 107 -6.01 17.38 -20.11
CA ALA A 107 -6.80 16.18 -20.41
C ALA A 107 -6.61 15.06 -19.39
N ALA A 108 -5.37 14.81 -18.94
CA ALA A 108 -5.10 13.80 -17.91
C ALA A 108 -5.71 14.20 -16.57
N ARG A 109 -5.64 15.49 -16.19
CA ARG A 109 -6.28 16.03 -14.98
C ARG A 109 -7.80 15.91 -15.04
N ASP A 110 -8.42 16.35 -16.12
CA ASP A 110 -9.87 16.28 -16.30
C ASP A 110 -10.36 14.83 -16.25
N SER A 111 -9.68 13.93 -16.95
CA SER A 111 -10.02 12.49 -16.97
C SER A 111 -9.97 11.86 -15.58
N LEU A 112 -8.83 12.03 -14.89
CA LEU A 112 -8.64 11.39 -13.59
C LEU A 112 -9.51 12.04 -12.50
N PHE A 113 -9.44 13.37 -12.34
CA PHE A 113 -10.10 14.03 -11.22
C PHE A 113 -11.62 13.98 -11.32
N SER A 114 -12.19 14.05 -12.54
CA SER A 114 -13.64 13.81 -12.71
C SER A 114 -14.06 12.40 -12.30
N ALA A 115 -13.22 11.39 -12.59
CA ALA A 115 -13.49 10.02 -12.15
C ALA A 115 -13.42 9.88 -10.63
N LEU A 116 -12.40 10.46 -9.98
CA LEU A 116 -12.24 10.42 -8.52
C LEU A 116 -13.37 11.18 -7.80
N ALA A 117 -13.77 12.35 -8.31
CA ALA A 117 -14.92 13.10 -7.80
C ALA A 117 -16.23 12.32 -7.95
N GLY A 118 -16.36 11.48 -8.99
CA GLY A 118 -17.47 10.55 -9.20
C GLY A 118 -17.39 9.27 -8.34
N GLY A 119 -16.49 9.19 -7.36
CA GLY A 119 -16.34 8.05 -6.46
C GLY A 119 -15.67 6.83 -7.11
N ARG A 120 -15.01 7.00 -8.25
CA ARG A 120 -14.20 5.94 -8.88
C ARG A 120 -12.82 5.90 -8.22
N ILE A 121 -12.12 4.78 -8.38
CA ILE A 121 -10.74 4.66 -7.90
C ILE A 121 -9.74 4.56 -9.06
N ALA A 122 -8.51 4.94 -8.76
CA ALA A 122 -7.36 4.75 -9.63
C ALA A 122 -6.29 3.96 -8.87
N VAL A 123 -5.42 3.28 -9.61
CA VAL A 123 -4.32 2.50 -9.02
C VAL A 123 -3.00 2.87 -9.64
N PHE A 124 -1.92 2.71 -8.87
CA PHE A 124 -0.56 2.78 -9.39
C PHE A 124 -0.10 1.38 -9.82
N ALA A 125 0.38 1.28 -11.05
CA ALA A 125 0.89 0.06 -11.66
C ALA A 125 2.35 0.26 -12.11
N HIS A 126 3.18 -0.75 -11.93
CA HIS A 126 4.57 -0.75 -12.38
C HIS A 126 4.93 -2.09 -13.03
N ASP A 127 5.90 -2.07 -13.94
CA ASP A 127 6.28 -3.20 -14.79
C ASP A 127 7.41 -4.09 -14.22
N PHE A 128 7.53 -4.18 -12.89
CA PHE A 128 8.63 -4.93 -12.27
C PHE A 128 8.62 -6.43 -12.54
N TYR A 129 7.45 -7.02 -12.66
CA TYR A 129 7.29 -8.48 -12.78
C TYR A 129 7.05 -8.95 -14.20
N GLU A 130 6.28 -8.19 -14.97
CA GLU A 130 6.04 -8.44 -16.38
C GLU A 130 6.36 -7.15 -17.13
N LYS A 131 7.50 -7.11 -17.83
CA LYS A 131 7.91 -5.92 -18.54
C LYS A 131 6.91 -5.57 -19.64
N LEU A 132 6.46 -4.32 -19.61
CA LEU A 132 5.71 -3.75 -20.72
C LEU A 132 6.66 -3.35 -21.83
N THR A 133 6.27 -3.63 -23.07
CA THR A 133 6.91 -3.03 -24.24
C THR A 133 6.25 -1.69 -24.50
N VAL A 134 7.03 -0.62 -24.42
CA VAL A 134 6.59 0.75 -24.69
C VAL A 134 7.36 1.26 -25.89
N ALA A 135 6.66 1.69 -26.93
CA ALA A 135 7.23 2.27 -28.13
C ALA A 135 6.58 3.63 -28.44
N PRO A 136 7.30 4.60 -29.03
CA PRO A 136 6.69 5.84 -29.50
C PRO A 136 5.60 5.57 -30.53
N ASP A 137 4.50 6.31 -30.49
CA ASP A 137 3.50 6.39 -31.54
C ASP A 137 3.81 7.57 -32.50
N ALA A 138 3.42 7.44 -33.76
CA ALA A 138 3.63 8.47 -34.78
C ALA A 138 2.96 9.83 -34.43
N ARG A 139 1.98 9.82 -33.52
CA ARG A 139 1.26 11.04 -33.05
C ARG A 139 1.87 11.67 -31.79
N GLY A 140 3.05 11.17 -31.34
CA GLY A 140 3.73 11.66 -30.16
C GLY A 140 3.26 11.02 -28.85
N GLY A 141 2.38 10.02 -28.90
CA GLY A 141 1.95 9.20 -27.80
C GLY A 141 2.79 7.91 -27.66
N LEU A 142 2.21 6.90 -27.03
CA LEU A 142 2.85 5.61 -26.80
C LEU A 142 1.98 4.45 -27.30
N LEU A 143 2.63 3.40 -27.82
CA LEU A 143 2.05 2.09 -28.06
C LEU A 143 2.56 1.15 -26.97
N VAL A 144 1.63 0.60 -26.17
CA VAL A 144 1.96 -0.24 -25.03
C VAL A 144 1.45 -1.65 -25.25
N SER A 145 2.31 -2.64 -25.02
CA SER A 145 1.95 -4.06 -25.09
C SER A 145 2.50 -4.82 -23.88
N GLY A 146 1.73 -5.80 -23.40
CA GLY A 146 2.08 -6.63 -22.27
C GLY A 146 0.91 -6.78 -21.30
N LYS A 147 1.22 -7.21 -20.08
CA LYS A 147 0.22 -7.42 -19.03
C LYS A 147 0.54 -6.59 -17.81
N LEU A 148 -0.44 -5.86 -17.32
CA LEU A 148 -0.43 -5.21 -16.01
C LEU A 148 -1.06 -6.12 -14.96
N GLY A 149 -0.39 -6.30 -13.83
CA GLY A 149 -0.93 -7.04 -12.69
C GLY A 149 -0.61 -8.54 -12.72
N PRO A 150 -1.18 -9.32 -11.77
CA PRO A 150 -2.29 -8.91 -10.91
C PRO A 150 -1.90 -7.83 -9.89
N LEU A 151 -2.77 -6.83 -9.72
CA LEU A 151 -2.58 -5.71 -8.78
C LEU A 151 -3.84 -5.48 -7.94
N PRO A 152 -3.70 -5.10 -6.66
CA PRO A 152 -4.83 -4.73 -5.83
C PRO A 152 -5.54 -3.50 -6.39
N GLY A 153 -6.87 -3.52 -6.36
CA GLY A 153 -7.73 -2.44 -6.85
C GLY A 153 -7.95 -2.42 -8.36
N LEU A 154 -7.08 -3.04 -9.17
CA LEU A 154 -7.18 -2.94 -10.64
C LEU A 154 -8.48 -3.57 -11.19
N GLY A 155 -9.06 -4.55 -10.48
CA GLY A 155 -10.32 -5.19 -10.86
C GLY A 155 -11.53 -4.25 -10.89
N ILE A 156 -11.47 -3.13 -10.16
CA ILE A 156 -12.54 -2.15 -10.03
C ILE A 156 -12.10 -0.71 -10.37
N ALA A 157 -10.83 -0.52 -10.70
CA ALA A 157 -10.29 0.80 -11.02
C ALA A 157 -10.85 1.34 -12.33
N SER A 158 -11.04 2.64 -12.40
CA SER A 158 -11.36 3.35 -13.64
C SER A 158 -10.11 3.81 -14.39
N HIS A 159 -9.01 4.01 -13.66
CA HIS A 159 -7.72 4.45 -14.21
C HIS A 159 -6.56 3.69 -13.58
N ALA A 160 -5.50 3.53 -14.35
CA ALA A 160 -4.20 3.07 -13.88
C ALA A 160 -3.13 4.10 -14.25
N LEU A 161 -2.39 4.59 -13.25
CA LEU A 161 -1.14 5.30 -13.47
C LEU A 161 -0.05 4.26 -13.68
N VAL A 162 0.53 4.20 -14.85
CA VAL A 162 1.47 3.14 -15.23
C VAL A 162 2.89 3.69 -15.31
N ALA A 163 3.80 3.07 -14.55
CA ALA A 163 5.23 3.28 -14.66
C ALA A 163 5.88 2.11 -15.42
N ALA A 164 6.39 2.38 -16.60
CA ALA A 164 7.07 1.40 -17.43
C ALA A 164 8.42 1.96 -17.93
N GLY A 165 9.51 1.40 -17.42
CA GLY A 165 10.82 1.97 -17.57
C GLY A 165 10.90 3.39 -17.02
N GLU A 166 11.24 4.37 -17.88
CA GLU A 166 11.27 5.80 -17.53
C GLU A 166 9.94 6.52 -17.82
N SER A 167 9.01 5.85 -18.49
CA SER A 167 7.72 6.43 -18.88
C SER A 167 6.71 6.35 -17.75
N LEU A 168 5.96 7.43 -17.56
CA LEU A 168 4.80 7.49 -16.67
C LEU A 168 3.59 7.99 -17.48
N PHE A 169 2.51 7.24 -17.47
CA PHE A 169 1.32 7.57 -18.24
C PHE A 169 0.04 7.08 -17.60
N LEU A 170 -1.06 7.72 -17.91
CA LEU A 170 -2.39 7.38 -17.42
C LEU A 170 -3.15 6.52 -18.43
N VAL A 171 -3.70 5.41 -17.98
CA VAL A 171 -4.55 4.51 -18.77
C VAL A 171 -5.96 4.51 -18.19
N ALA A 172 -6.96 4.84 -19.00
CA ALA A 172 -8.33 4.56 -18.65
C ALA A 172 -8.58 3.04 -18.73
N VAL A 173 -9.07 2.45 -17.64
CA VAL A 173 -9.38 1.01 -17.55
C VAL A 173 -10.84 0.81 -17.95
N PRO A 174 -11.14 0.21 -19.10
CA PRO A 174 -12.52 -0.03 -19.49
C PRO A 174 -13.21 -0.98 -18.54
N ALA A 175 -14.46 -0.71 -18.20
CA ALA A 175 -15.25 -1.55 -17.29
C ALA A 175 -15.28 -3.01 -17.78
N GLY A 176 -15.01 -3.95 -16.87
CA GLY A 176 -14.99 -5.39 -17.15
C GLY A 176 -13.78 -5.90 -17.97
N ARG A 177 -12.81 -5.05 -18.30
CA ARG A 177 -11.60 -5.48 -19.07
C ARG A 177 -10.51 -6.03 -18.17
N ALA A 178 -10.47 -5.65 -16.90
CA ALA A 178 -9.52 -6.23 -15.97
C ALA A 178 -10.00 -7.64 -15.56
N ALA A 179 -9.18 -8.64 -15.84
CA ALA A 179 -9.46 -10.01 -15.39
C ALA A 179 -9.25 -10.13 -13.88
N SER A 180 -10.20 -10.73 -13.16
CA SER A 180 -10.10 -10.98 -11.73
C SER A 180 -8.96 -11.96 -11.42
N ALA A 181 -8.32 -11.77 -10.27
CA ALA A 181 -7.34 -12.69 -9.72
C ALA A 181 -7.71 -13.05 -8.27
N ALA A 182 -7.44 -14.30 -7.88
CA ALA A 182 -7.75 -14.84 -6.57
C ALA A 182 -6.46 -15.18 -5.79
N PRO A 183 -5.83 -14.19 -5.15
CA PRO A 183 -4.63 -14.41 -4.35
C PRO A 183 -4.95 -15.09 -3.02
N SER A 184 -3.93 -15.64 -2.37
CA SER A 184 -4.08 -16.26 -1.05
C SER A 184 -4.29 -15.22 0.06
N GLY A 185 -3.62 -14.06 -0.03
CA GLY A 185 -3.76 -12.91 0.88
C GLY A 185 -4.36 -11.69 0.18
N TRP A 186 -4.78 -10.69 0.96
CA TRP A 186 -5.48 -9.50 0.47
C TRP A 186 -6.70 -9.82 -0.41
N ARG A 187 -7.44 -10.86 -0.07
CA ARG A 187 -8.51 -11.40 -0.91
C ARG A 187 -9.58 -10.36 -1.26
N ALA A 188 -9.86 -9.45 -0.31
CA ALA A 188 -10.83 -8.36 -0.49
C ALA A 188 -10.29 -7.15 -1.27
N ALA A 189 -9.05 -7.18 -1.77
CA ALA A 189 -8.44 -6.01 -2.44
C ALA A 189 -8.82 -5.90 -3.93
N ALA A 190 -9.86 -6.55 -4.41
CA ALA A 190 -10.33 -6.47 -5.80
C ALA A 190 -9.20 -6.58 -6.84
N TRP A 191 -8.39 -7.64 -6.71
CA TRP A 191 -7.26 -7.87 -7.60
C TRP A 191 -7.68 -8.01 -9.06
N GLY A 192 -6.90 -7.42 -9.95
CA GLY A 192 -7.15 -7.49 -11.38
C GLY A 192 -5.88 -7.50 -12.21
N SER A 193 -6.00 -7.98 -13.45
CA SER A 193 -4.97 -7.91 -14.48
C SER A 193 -5.55 -7.33 -15.75
N LEU A 194 -4.77 -6.52 -16.47
CA LEU A 194 -5.18 -5.89 -17.73
C LEU A 194 -4.15 -6.24 -18.82
N VAL A 195 -4.61 -6.86 -19.89
CA VAL A 195 -3.79 -7.13 -21.07
C VAL A 195 -3.89 -5.94 -22.02
N LEU A 196 -2.73 -5.42 -22.41
CA LEU A 196 -2.55 -4.33 -23.35
C LEU A 196 -1.96 -4.90 -24.65
N GLU A 197 -2.71 -4.81 -25.75
CA GLU A 197 -2.28 -5.28 -27.08
C GLU A 197 -2.17 -4.08 -28.01
N ARG A 198 -0.94 -3.57 -28.21
CA ARG A 198 -0.69 -2.34 -28.97
C ARG A 198 -1.63 -1.19 -28.55
N PHE A 199 -1.84 -1.09 -27.23
CA PHE A 199 -2.74 -0.10 -26.64
C PHE A 199 -2.17 1.30 -26.89
N GLU A 200 -2.97 2.16 -27.53
CA GLU A 200 -2.59 3.53 -27.83
C GLU A 200 -2.82 4.43 -26.60
N VAL A 201 -1.75 5.05 -26.13
CA VAL A 201 -1.79 6.11 -25.11
C VAL A 201 -1.55 7.44 -25.82
N GLY A 202 -2.56 8.28 -25.84
CA GLY A 202 -2.43 9.61 -26.45
C GLY A 202 -1.38 10.47 -25.77
N PRO A 203 -0.72 11.40 -26.47
CA PRO A 203 0.32 12.25 -25.89
C PRO A 203 -0.17 13.05 -24.69
N GLU A 204 -1.45 13.37 -24.63
CA GLU A 204 -2.12 14.09 -23.54
C GLU A 204 -2.25 13.27 -22.25
N MET A 205 -2.08 11.94 -22.33
CA MET A 205 -2.09 11.01 -21.20
C MET A 205 -0.68 10.62 -20.73
N VAL A 206 0.36 11.04 -21.45
CA VAL A 206 1.76 10.85 -21.06
C VAL A 206 2.16 11.96 -20.09
N LEU A 207 2.67 11.61 -18.93
CA LEU A 207 3.13 12.57 -17.93
C LEU A 207 4.59 12.97 -18.26
N ALA A 208 4.77 13.94 -19.10
CA ALA A 208 6.08 14.36 -19.57
C ALA A 208 6.94 14.95 -18.44
N GLY A 209 8.22 14.56 -18.38
CA GLY A 209 9.16 14.99 -17.34
C GLY A 209 8.91 14.37 -15.97
N ALA A 210 7.98 13.41 -15.87
CA ALA A 210 7.70 12.72 -14.63
C ALA A 210 8.83 11.77 -14.24
N ALA A 211 9.07 11.69 -12.93
CA ALA A 211 10.04 10.76 -12.35
C ALA A 211 9.32 9.50 -11.83
N ALA A 212 9.25 8.45 -12.66
CA ALA A 212 8.59 7.19 -12.28
C ALA A 212 9.15 6.60 -10.96
N LEU A 213 10.46 6.76 -10.72
CA LEU A 213 11.09 6.33 -9.47
C LEU A 213 10.64 7.13 -8.24
N GLU A 214 10.30 8.40 -8.42
CA GLU A 214 9.78 9.23 -7.34
C GLU A 214 8.40 8.72 -6.91
N VAL A 215 7.50 8.46 -7.86
CA VAL A 215 6.18 7.87 -7.59
C VAL A 215 6.30 6.49 -6.94
N LEU A 216 7.25 5.69 -7.40
CA LEU A 216 7.53 4.39 -6.77
C LEU A 216 8.00 4.54 -5.33
N SER A 217 8.78 5.58 -5.01
CA SER A 217 9.21 5.86 -3.64
C SER A 217 8.04 6.22 -2.74
N TRP A 218 7.07 7.02 -3.23
CA TRP A 218 5.83 7.31 -2.50
C TRP A 218 5.04 6.04 -2.18
N TYR A 219 4.88 5.18 -3.18
CA TYR A 219 4.19 3.90 -3.03
C TYR A 219 4.89 2.97 -2.04
N ARG A 220 6.22 2.83 -2.12
CA ARG A 220 7.02 1.99 -1.23
C ARG A 220 6.96 2.43 0.22
N ALA A 221 7.03 3.72 0.50
CA ALA A 221 6.92 4.26 1.85
C ALA A 221 5.56 3.94 2.48
N SER A 222 4.47 4.15 1.74
CA SER A 222 3.11 3.82 2.18
C SER A 222 2.93 2.31 2.38
N LEU A 223 3.43 1.49 1.45
CA LEU A 223 3.36 0.03 1.54
C LEU A 223 4.11 -0.48 2.78
N ALA A 224 5.31 0.05 3.05
CA ALA A 224 6.10 -0.29 4.22
C ALA A 224 5.37 0.07 5.53
N ALA A 225 4.78 1.25 5.61
CA ALA A 225 4.01 1.67 6.78
C ALA A 225 2.82 0.74 7.05
N ARG A 226 2.07 0.37 6.02
CA ARG A 226 0.94 -0.59 6.13
C ARG A 226 1.41 -1.98 6.55
N ALA A 227 2.54 -2.46 6.04
CA ALA A 227 3.13 -3.74 6.45
C ALA A 227 3.41 -3.78 7.95
N LEU A 228 4.01 -2.72 8.49
CA LEU A 228 4.28 -2.63 9.92
C LEU A 228 3.00 -2.50 10.77
N GLY A 229 1.94 -1.89 10.24
CA GLY A 229 0.62 -1.90 10.85
C GLY A 229 0.06 -3.32 10.99
N VAL A 230 0.16 -4.13 9.94
CA VAL A 230 -0.24 -5.56 9.97
C VAL A 230 0.60 -6.35 10.98
N ALA A 231 1.91 -6.12 11.01
CA ALA A 231 2.81 -6.75 11.97
C ALA A 231 2.40 -6.43 13.42
N ALA A 232 2.12 -5.16 13.71
CA ALA A 232 1.68 -4.72 15.03
C ALA A 232 0.35 -5.37 15.42
N ALA A 233 -0.65 -5.40 14.52
CA ALA A 233 -1.92 -6.07 14.80
C ALA A 233 -1.74 -7.56 15.10
N ALA A 234 -0.87 -8.27 14.38
CA ALA A 234 -0.60 -9.68 14.60
C ALA A 234 -0.03 -9.95 16.00
N ILE A 235 0.92 -9.13 16.43
CA ILE A 235 1.53 -9.26 17.77
C ILE A 235 0.57 -8.82 18.87
N GLU A 236 -0.27 -7.80 18.65
CA GLU A 236 -1.33 -7.41 19.61
C GLU A 236 -2.33 -8.55 19.85
N TYR A 237 -2.81 -9.21 18.80
CA TYR A 237 -3.67 -10.38 18.93
C TYR A 237 -2.97 -11.52 19.66
N ALA A 238 -1.71 -11.79 19.33
CA ALA A 238 -0.93 -12.85 19.95
C ALA A 238 -0.66 -12.56 21.45
N ALA A 239 -0.38 -11.31 21.79
CA ALA A 239 -0.19 -10.89 23.17
C ALA A 239 -1.48 -11.07 24.00
N ALA A 240 -2.61 -10.58 23.49
CA ALA A 240 -3.91 -10.74 24.17
C ALA A 240 -4.25 -12.23 24.39
N TYR A 241 -4.10 -13.05 23.35
CA TYR A 241 -4.32 -14.49 23.47
C TYR A 241 -3.38 -15.14 24.50
N ALA A 242 -2.12 -14.74 24.56
CA ALA A 242 -1.14 -15.30 25.47
C ALA A 242 -1.40 -14.96 26.94
N GLU A 243 -2.07 -13.83 27.21
CA GLU A 243 -2.52 -13.48 28.58
C GLU A 243 -3.75 -14.30 29.01
N ASP A 244 -4.66 -14.59 28.07
CA ASP A 244 -5.91 -15.32 28.39
C ASP A 244 -5.72 -16.84 28.43
N ARG A 245 -4.78 -17.37 27.63
CA ARG A 245 -4.58 -18.82 27.51
C ARG A 245 -3.78 -19.39 28.67
N ILE A 246 -4.42 -20.26 29.47
CA ILE A 246 -3.78 -20.94 30.61
C ILE A 246 -3.27 -22.32 30.17
N GLN A 247 -2.01 -22.61 30.41
CA GLN A 247 -1.39 -23.93 30.31
C GLN A 247 -0.36 -24.12 31.44
N PHE A 248 -0.26 -25.34 31.97
CA PHE A 248 0.65 -25.64 33.06
C PHE A 248 0.47 -24.72 34.29
N GLY A 249 -0.80 -24.31 34.56
CA GLY A 249 -1.18 -23.50 35.72
C GLY A 249 -0.90 -22.00 35.62
N GLN A 250 -0.53 -21.47 34.41
CA GLN A 250 -0.28 -20.04 34.22
C GLN A 250 -0.59 -19.58 32.80
N PRO A 251 -0.80 -18.27 32.55
CA PRO A 251 -0.85 -17.70 31.21
C PRO A 251 0.36 -18.09 30.37
N ILE A 252 0.15 -18.46 29.12
CA ILE A 252 1.27 -18.88 28.25
C ILE A 252 2.23 -17.73 27.97
N GLY A 253 1.81 -16.47 28.05
CA GLY A 253 2.67 -15.29 27.93
C GLY A 253 3.77 -15.20 28.99
N ARG A 254 3.66 -15.94 30.09
CA ARG A 254 4.70 -16.03 31.13
C ARG A 254 5.84 -16.99 30.79
N PHE A 255 5.69 -17.84 29.76
CA PHE A 255 6.80 -18.69 29.32
C PHE A 255 7.85 -17.85 28.58
N GLN A 256 9.10 -17.98 29.04
CA GLN A 256 10.22 -17.16 28.54
C GLN A 256 10.39 -17.21 27.02
N SER A 257 10.15 -18.37 26.40
CA SER A 257 10.24 -18.51 24.94
C SER A 257 9.23 -17.64 24.19
N LEU A 258 7.96 -17.58 24.66
CA LEU A 258 6.92 -16.78 24.04
C LEU A 258 7.12 -15.29 24.33
N ALA A 259 7.49 -14.93 25.58
CA ALA A 259 7.82 -13.55 25.93
C ALA A 259 8.96 -12.99 25.03
N ARG A 260 10.03 -13.76 24.84
CA ARG A 260 11.15 -13.36 23.96
C ARG A 260 10.75 -13.22 22.48
N MET A 261 9.86 -14.08 21.99
CA MET A 261 9.33 -14.00 20.63
C MET A 261 8.55 -12.71 20.41
N ARG A 262 7.64 -12.40 21.37
CA ARG A 262 6.88 -11.14 21.35
C ARG A 262 7.81 -9.92 21.41
N ASP A 263 8.70 -9.85 22.39
CA ASP A 263 9.61 -8.71 22.58
C ASP A 263 10.53 -8.48 21.38
N ALA A 264 11.00 -9.55 20.73
CA ALA A 264 11.80 -9.45 19.51
C ALA A 264 11.00 -8.86 18.35
N SER A 265 9.74 -9.29 18.17
CA SER A 265 8.86 -8.76 17.14
C SER A 265 8.49 -7.30 17.42
N GLU A 266 8.14 -6.92 18.65
CA GLU A 266 7.84 -5.53 19.03
C GLU A 266 9.04 -4.61 18.78
N THR A 267 10.25 -5.06 19.15
CA THR A 267 11.50 -4.32 18.90
C THR A 267 11.75 -4.13 17.40
N ALA A 268 11.59 -5.19 16.60
CA ALA A 268 11.78 -5.12 15.16
C ALA A 268 10.77 -4.16 14.49
N ILE A 269 9.50 -4.22 14.90
CA ILE A 269 8.45 -3.31 14.43
C ILE A 269 8.80 -1.85 14.77
N ALA A 270 9.21 -1.56 16.00
CA ALA A 270 9.58 -0.22 16.43
C ALA A 270 10.77 0.34 15.64
N ALA A 271 11.82 -0.47 15.46
CA ALA A 271 13.00 -0.07 14.69
C ALA A 271 12.68 0.17 13.21
N ALA A 272 11.93 -0.75 12.58
CA ALA A 272 11.52 -0.61 11.19
C ALA A 272 10.59 0.60 10.99
N ARG A 273 9.69 0.87 11.95
CA ARG A 273 8.80 2.05 11.92
C ARG A 273 9.60 3.35 11.91
N ALA A 274 10.62 3.48 12.77
CA ALA A 274 11.48 4.66 12.76
C ALA A 274 12.16 4.86 11.39
N TYR A 275 12.62 3.78 10.76
CA TYR A 275 13.24 3.85 9.44
C TYR A 275 12.25 4.19 8.31
N VAL A 276 11.02 3.68 8.37
CA VAL A 276 9.94 4.04 7.43
C VAL A 276 9.56 5.52 7.56
N LEU A 277 9.47 6.04 8.79
CA LEU A 277 9.18 7.47 9.02
C LEU A 277 10.33 8.35 8.51
N GLN A 278 11.60 7.94 8.69
CA GLN A 278 12.74 8.61 8.07
C GLN A 278 12.61 8.64 6.54
N ALA A 279 12.29 7.51 5.91
CA ALA A 279 12.11 7.42 4.46
C ALA A 279 11.02 8.38 3.95
N ALA A 280 9.88 8.44 4.63
CA ALA A 280 8.79 9.34 4.30
C ALA A 280 9.19 10.83 4.49
N TRP A 281 9.91 11.15 5.55
CA TRP A 281 10.46 12.48 5.80
C TRP A 281 11.48 12.90 4.73
N GLU A 282 12.31 11.98 4.24
CA GLU A 282 13.24 12.24 3.14
C GLU A 282 12.50 12.57 1.83
N ILE A 283 11.36 11.92 1.55
CA ILE A 283 10.50 12.27 0.41
C ILE A 283 9.99 13.70 0.55
N ASP A 284 9.43 14.07 1.71
CA ASP A 284 8.86 15.40 1.97
C ASP A 284 9.91 16.52 1.79
N ARG A 285 11.19 16.21 2.00
CA ARG A 285 12.30 17.16 1.82
C ARG A 285 12.96 17.09 0.43
N GLY A 286 12.51 16.24 -0.45
CA GLY A 286 13.14 16.04 -1.75
C GLY A 286 14.59 15.56 -1.67
N ALA A 287 14.93 14.75 -0.63
CA ALA A 287 16.29 14.27 -0.43
C ALA A 287 16.71 13.31 -1.54
N ALA A 288 17.95 13.44 -2.04
CA ALA A 288 18.49 12.57 -3.09
C ALA A 288 18.53 11.08 -2.67
N SER A 289 18.61 10.80 -1.36
CA SER A 289 18.58 9.46 -0.77
C SER A 289 17.19 8.82 -0.70
N ALA A 290 16.11 9.58 -0.89
CA ALA A 290 14.74 9.11 -0.64
C ALA A 290 14.39 7.81 -1.36
N SER A 291 14.80 7.65 -2.62
CA SER A 291 14.52 6.43 -3.40
C SER A 291 15.24 5.20 -2.85
N ASP A 292 16.48 5.34 -2.40
CA ASP A 292 17.26 4.25 -1.79
C ASP A 292 16.73 3.91 -0.39
N THR A 293 16.49 4.94 0.42
CA THR A 293 15.96 4.78 1.78
C THR A 293 14.58 4.12 1.77
N THR A 294 13.67 4.53 0.87
CA THR A 294 12.33 3.91 0.75
C THR A 294 12.39 2.47 0.25
N SER A 295 13.32 2.15 -0.66
CA SER A 295 13.52 0.77 -1.11
C SER A 295 13.93 -0.14 0.05
N ARG A 296 14.92 0.27 0.85
CA ARG A 296 15.39 -0.49 2.02
C ARG A 296 14.36 -0.56 3.13
N ALA A 297 13.64 0.54 3.38
CA ALA A 297 12.57 0.57 4.38
C ALA A 297 11.43 -0.38 4.02
N ARG A 298 11.07 -0.46 2.74
CA ARG A 298 10.08 -1.40 2.23
C ARG A 298 10.52 -2.86 2.41
N ASP A 299 11.76 -3.19 2.06
CA ASP A 299 12.29 -4.54 2.19
C ASP A 299 12.35 -4.97 3.66
N LEU A 300 12.85 -4.09 4.55
CA LEU A 300 12.86 -4.33 5.98
C LEU A 300 11.44 -4.54 6.54
N ALA A 301 10.47 -3.72 6.13
CA ALA A 301 9.09 -3.86 6.59
C ALA A 301 8.45 -5.17 6.12
N ALA A 302 8.77 -5.65 4.91
CA ALA A 302 8.31 -6.94 4.40
C ALA A 302 8.87 -8.11 5.22
N ASP A 303 10.15 -8.07 5.58
CA ASP A 303 10.77 -9.08 6.44
C ASP A 303 10.15 -9.07 7.84
N VAL A 304 9.95 -7.88 8.42
CA VAL A 304 9.37 -7.73 9.77
C VAL A 304 7.93 -8.22 9.81
N VAL A 305 7.07 -7.86 8.84
CA VAL A 305 5.67 -8.31 8.84
C VAL A 305 5.57 -9.82 8.63
N THR A 306 6.41 -10.38 7.78
CA THR A 306 6.48 -11.82 7.54
C THR A 306 6.83 -12.55 8.83
N ARG A 307 7.87 -12.12 9.54
CA ARG A 307 8.30 -12.73 10.79
C ARG A 307 7.27 -12.57 11.89
N ALA A 308 6.78 -11.37 12.12
CA ALA A 308 5.81 -11.07 13.19
C ALA A 308 4.51 -11.87 13.03
N THR A 309 4.01 -12.04 11.79
CA THR A 309 2.80 -12.82 11.55
C THR A 309 3.01 -14.33 11.73
N ILE A 310 4.17 -14.86 11.39
CA ILE A 310 4.55 -16.25 11.68
C ILE A 310 4.65 -16.47 13.20
N ASP A 311 5.33 -15.56 13.92
CA ASP A 311 5.47 -15.63 15.37
C ASP A 311 4.09 -15.54 16.06
N ALA A 312 3.17 -14.72 15.55
CA ALA A 312 1.80 -14.66 16.06
C ALA A 312 1.06 -15.99 15.90
N VAL A 313 1.12 -16.63 14.73
CA VAL A 313 0.53 -17.97 14.50
C VAL A 313 1.16 -19.00 15.43
N GLN A 314 2.47 -18.95 15.64
CA GLN A 314 3.18 -19.84 16.56
C GLN A 314 2.71 -19.68 18.01
N ILE A 315 2.47 -18.45 18.48
CA ILE A 315 1.95 -18.16 19.82
C ILE A 315 0.51 -18.72 20.00
N PHE A 316 -0.33 -18.62 18.97
CA PHE A 316 -1.67 -19.22 18.98
C PHE A 316 -1.65 -20.77 18.93
N GLY A 317 -0.54 -21.38 18.48
CA GLY A 317 -0.43 -22.83 18.30
C GLY A 317 -1.48 -23.36 17.33
N GLY A 318 -2.17 -24.44 17.68
CA GLY A 318 -3.20 -25.03 16.79
C GLY A 318 -4.35 -24.07 16.42
N TYR A 319 -4.67 -23.13 17.27
CA TYR A 319 -5.69 -22.11 16.99
C TYR A 319 -5.22 -21.05 15.97
N GLY A 320 -3.92 -20.94 15.71
CA GLY A 320 -3.40 -20.05 14.69
C GLY A 320 -3.67 -20.49 13.24
N PHE A 321 -4.21 -21.70 13.03
CA PHE A 321 -4.55 -22.22 11.71
C PHE A 321 -6.06 -22.22 11.40
N VAL A 322 -6.89 -21.76 12.33
CA VAL A 322 -8.35 -21.76 12.15
C VAL A 322 -8.86 -20.35 11.82
N ASN A 323 -9.88 -20.26 11.01
CA ASN A 323 -10.43 -18.99 10.53
C ASN A 323 -11.18 -18.18 11.61
N ASP A 324 -11.36 -18.75 12.82
CA ASP A 324 -12.00 -18.08 13.96
C ASP A 324 -11.10 -16.99 14.57
N PHE A 325 -9.79 -17.04 14.28
CA PHE A 325 -8.80 -16.07 14.75
C PHE A 325 -8.13 -15.33 13.59
N PRO A 326 -7.81 -14.04 13.78
CA PRO A 326 -7.33 -13.21 12.68
C PRO A 326 -5.89 -13.49 12.22
N VAL A 327 -5.08 -14.21 13.03
CA VAL A 327 -3.63 -14.36 12.79
C VAL A 327 -3.31 -15.17 11.53
N GLU A 328 -4.13 -16.16 11.19
CA GLU A 328 -4.03 -16.92 9.93
C GLU A 328 -4.15 -16.00 8.72
N LYS A 329 -5.19 -15.14 8.71
CA LYS A 329 -5.40 -14.15 7.67
C LYS A 329 -4.23 -13.16 7.58
N LEU A 330 -3.77 -12.65 8.71
CA LEU A 330 -2.65 -11.69 8.76
C LEU A 330 -1.36 -12.31 8.20
N MET A 331 -1.10 -13.60 8.45
CA MET A 331 0.03 -14.33 7.88
C MET A 331 -0.08 -14.49 6.35
N ARG A 332 -1.28 -14.77 5.82
CA ARG A 332 -1.51 -14.79 4.36
C ARG A 332 -1.34 -13.40 3.75
N ASP A 333 -1.88 -12.39 4.42
CA ASP A 333 -1.78 -11.01 3.97
C ASP A 333 -0.32 -10.51 3.94
N ALA A 334 0.52 -10.96 4.87
CA ALA A 334 1.93 -10.60 4.91
C ALA A 334 2.68 -10.95 3.61
N ARG A 335 2.29 -12.03 2.92
CA ARG A 335 2.94 -12.47 1.67
C ARG A 335 2.81 -11.46 0.52
N ALA A 336 1.75 -10.67 0.48
CA ALA A 336 1.60 -9.64 -0.54
C ALA A 336 2.68 -8.55 -0.42
N PHE A 337 3.12 -8.24 0.79
CA PHE A 337 4.18 -7.25 1.01
C PHE A 337 5.57 -7.72 0.54
N GLU A 338 5.81 -9.01 0.38
CA GLU A 338 7.07 -9.53 -0.17
C GLU A 338 7.21 -9.24 -1.67
N VAL A 339 6.08 -9.11 -2.37
CA VAL A 339 6.08 -8.93 -3.83
C VAL A 339 5.71 -7.52 -4.27
N LEU A 340 4.76 -6.85 -3.61
CA LEU A 340 4.33 -5.51 -4.00
C LEU A 340 5.45 -4.47 -3.83
N GLY A 341 5.56 -3.55 -4.77
CA GLY A 341 6.59 -2.49 -4.75
C GLY A 341 8.00 -2.94 -5.18
N GLY A 342 8.14 -4.16 -5.70
CA GLY A 342 9.42 -4.81 -6.01
C GLY A 342 10.01 -5.53 -4.80
N ASN A 343 11.01 -6.39 -5.00
CA ASN A 343 11.73 -7.04 -3.91
C ASN A 343 13.21 -6.61 -3.89
N GLU A 344 13.91 -6.88 -2.77
CA GLU A 344 15.31 -6.48 -2.58
C GLU A 344 16.23 -6.99 -3.71
N ALA A 345 16.07 -8.23 -4.16
CA ALA A 345 16.89 -8.80 -5.22
C ALA A 345 16.73 -7.98 -6.52
N LEU A 346 15.51 -7.60 -6.87
CA LEU A 346 15.23 -6.78 -8.04
C LEU A 346 15.75 -5.36 -7.85
N SER A 347 15.56 -4.76 -6.68
CA SER A 347 16.07 -3.42 -6.35
C SER A 347 17.59 -3.37 -6.43
N ARG A 348 18.30 -4.39 -5.94
CA ARG A 348 19.77 -4.50 -6.04
C ARG A 348 20.26 -4.66 -7.49
N VAL A 349 19.55 -5.44 -8.31
CA VAL A 349 19.87 -5.57 -9.73
C VAL A 349 19.72 -4.24 -10.43
N LEU A 350 18.62 -3.53 -10.21
CA LEU A 350 18.35 -2.23 -10.83
C LEU A 350 19.35 -1.15 -10.37
N ALA A 351 19.77 -1.16 -9.10
CA ALA A 351 20.80 -0.24 -8.61
C ALA A 351 22.17 -0.49 -9.27
N ARG A 352 22.54 -1.76 -9.51
CA ARG A 352 23.81 -2.14 -10.15
C ARG A 352 23.86 -1.78 -11.64
N THR A 353 22.73 -1.88 -12.34
CA THR A 353 22.66 -1.53 -13.77
C THR A 353 22.72 -0.01 -14.01
N ARG A 354 22.43 0.81 -12.98
CA ARG A 354 22.50 2.27 -13.05
C ARG A 354 23.84 2.85 -12.60
N GLY A 355 24.60 2.15 -11.76
CA GLY A 355 25.93 2.57 -11.30
C GLY A 355 27.07 2.20 -12.23
N GLY A 356 26.79 1.63 -13.38
CA GLY A 356 27.75 1.18 -14.38
C GLY A 356 27.70 1.94 -15.71
N ALA A 357 27.21 3.19 -15.69
CA ALA A 357 27.26 4.09 -16.84
C ALA A 357 28.20 5.27 -16.55
#